data_7e8836fb6befae519283ee4cad12ecaf
#
_entry.id   7e8836fb6befae519283ee4cad12ecaf
#
_cell.length_a   1.000
_cell.length_b   1.000
_cell.length_c   1.000
_cell.angle_alpha   90.00
_cell.angle_beta   90.00
_cell.angle_gamma   90.00
#
_symmetry.space_group_name_H-M   'P 1'
#
loop_
_entity.id
_entity.type
_entity.pdbx_description
1 polymer ?
#
loop_
_entity_poly.entity_id
_entity_poly.type
_entity_poly.pdbx_seq_one_letter_code
_entity_poly.pdbx_strand_id
1 'polypeptide(L)'
;MAAAARAALRSERDRLRSEIDAGIEAPGQMTYGSQAAAASQVFAQQRDLALRDKADKELVLVEAALGRLDDGTFGRCLRCGHEIAAGRLEALPWAAYCIACQKLVADGR
;
A
#
# COMPACT_ATOMS: atom_id res chain seq x y z
N MET A 1 10.76 -11.43 -15.96
CA MET A 1 10.70 -10.75 -14.67
C MET A 1 9.84 -9.49 -14.70
N ALA A 2 10.08 -8.59 -15.63
CA ALA A 2 9.29 -7.37 -15.67
C ALA A 2 7.80 -7.62 -15.95
N ALA A 3 7.47 -8.57 -16.81
CA ALA A 3 6.08 -8.88 -17.11
C ALA A 3 5.36 -9.44 -15.89
N ALA A 4 6.01 -10.30 -15.13
CA ALA A 4 5.42 -10.86 -13.92
C ALA A 4 5.23 -9.77 -12.85
N ALA A 5 6.21 -8.88 -12.71
CA ALA A 5 6.12 -7.77 -11.78
C ALA A 5 4.98 -6.83 -12.16
N ARG A 6 4.84 -6.53 -13.46
CA ARG A 6 3.77 -5.67 -13.93
C ARG A 6 2.40 -6.27 -13.66
N ALA A 7 2.25 -7.57 -13.90
CA ALA A 7 0.98 -8.25 -13.63
C ALA A 7 0.65 -8.24 -12.15
N ALA A 8 1.64 -8.51 -11.29
CA ALA A 8 1.44 -8.48 -9.84
C ALA A 8 1.08 -7.09 -9.34
N LEU A 9 1.74 -6.06 -9.86
CA LEU A 9 1.48 -4.69 -9.47
C LEU A 9 0.11 -4.20 -9.94
N ARG A 10 -0.29 -4.57 -11.14
CA ARG A 10 -1.62 -4.22 -11.64
C ARG A 10 -2.72 -4.89 -10.82
N SER A 11 -2.52 -6.14 -10.47
CA SER A 11 -3.46 -6.87 -9.64
C SER A 11 -3.58 -6.22 -8.26
N GLU A 12 -2.46 -5.86 -7.67
CA GLU A 12 -2.44 -5.19 -6.37
C GLU A 12 -3.08 -3.80 -6.44
N ARG A 13 -2.80 -3.05 -7.51
CA ARG A 13 -3.41 -1.75 -7.74
C ARG A 13 -4.93 -1.86 -7.81
N ASP A 14 -5.42 -2.84 -8.57
CA ASP A 14 -6.85 -3.02 -8.74
C ASP A 14 -7.52 -3.43 -7.45
N ARG A 15 -6.86 -4.28 -6.67
CA ARG A 15 -7.33 -4.69 -5.35
C ARG A 15 -7.45 -3.48 -4.41
N LEU A 16 -6.41 -2.66 -4.37
CA LEU A 16 -6.38 -1.48 -3.50
C LEU A 16 -7.43 -0.44 -3.92
N ARG A 17 -7.58 -0.21 -5.21
CA ARG A 17 -8.60 0.71 -5.71
C ARG A 17 -9.99 0.22 -5.37
N SER A 18 -10.21 -1.08 -5.49
CA SER A 18 -11.49 -1.68 -5.14
C SER A 18 -11.80 -1.52 -3.67
N GLU A 19 -10.83 -1.72 -2.81
CA GLU A 19 -11.00 -1.53 -1.37
C GLU A 19 -11.33 -0.08 -1.03
N ILE A 20 -10.66 0.86 -1.68
CA ILE A 20 -10.89 2.27 -1.44
C ILE A 20 -12.28 2.69 -1.94
N ASP A 21 -12.66 2.23 -3.12
CA ASP A 21 -13.94 2.59 -3.72
C ASP A 21 -15.13 1.91 -3.07
N ALA A 22 -14.97 0.68 -2.66
CA ALA A 22 -16.02 -0.03 -1.96
C ALA A 22 -16.34 0.62 -0.65
N GLY A 23 -15.51 1.55 -0.34
CA GLY A 23 -15.77 2.20 0.85
C GLY A 23 -15.48 1.32 1.98
N ILE A 24 -14.41 1.42 2.41
CA ILE A 24 -14.22 1.17 3.74
C ILE A 24 -15.26 2.02 4.39
N GLU A 25 -16.52 1.74 4.09
CA GLU A 25 -17.56 2.50 4.56
C GLU A 25 -17.85 2.10 5.88
N ALA A 26 -18.00 3.01 6.68
CA ALA A 26 -18.61 2.79 7.94
C ALA A 26 -19.91 2.12 7.67
N PRO A 27 -20.23 1.09 8.34
CA PRO A 27 -21.48 0.44 8.21
C PRO A 27 -22.51 1.44 8.52
N GLY A 28 -23.15 1.85 7.56
CA GLY A 28 -23.98 2.93 7.68
C GLY A 28 -25.16 2.73 8.55
N GLN A 29 -25.47 1.53 8.86
CA GLN A 29 -26.63 1.36 9.54
C GLN A 29 -26.46 1.09 10.88
N MET A 30 -26.29 2.01 11.63
CA MET A 30 -26.13 1.80 12.95
C MET A 30 -27.32 1.90 13.68
N THR A 31 -27.48 1.08 14.49
CA THR A 31 -28.48 1.19 15.38
C THR A 31 -28.11 2.12 16.38
N TYR A 32 -28.90 2.33 17.27
CA TYR A 32 -28.93 3.39 17.96
C TYR A 32 -29.12 3.23 19.35
N GLY A 33 -28.99 4.16 19.99
CA GLY A 33 -29.54 4.33 21.25
C GLY A 33 -28.73 3.95 22.43
N SER A 34 -27.67 3.25 22.35
CA SER A 34 -26.86 2.98 23.53
C SER A 34 -25.52 3.66 23.38
N GLN A 35 -24.94 4.05 24.50
CA GLN A 35 -23.60 4.62 24.49
C GLN A 35 -22.57 3.60 24.07
N ALA A 36 -22.79 2.35 24.41
CA ALA A 36 -21.88 1.29 23.99
C ALA A 36 -21.88 1.13 22.48
N ALA A 37 -23.04 1.21 21.85
CA ALA A 37 -23.12 1.14 20.39
C ALA A 37 -22.45 2.34 19.75
N ALA A 38 -22.61 3.52 20.31
CA ALA A 38 -21.96 4.72 19.80
C ALA A 38 -20.45 4.63 19.91
N ALA A 39 -19.94 4.12 21.03
CA ALA A 39 -18.50 3.92 21.22
C ALA A 39 -17.93 2.92 20.23
N SER A 40 -18.66 1.82 20.02
CA SER A 40 -18.24 0.81 19.04
C SER A 40 -18.22 1.38 17.63
N GLN A 41 -19.18 2.23 17.31
CA GLN A 41 -19.22 2.89 16.02
C GLN A 41 -18.02 3.81 15.82
N VAL A 42 -17.65 4.57 16.83
CA VAL A 42 -16.48 5.43 16.75
C VAL A 42 -15.20 4.63 16.52
N PHE A 43 -15.04 3.52 17.25
CA PHE A 43 -13.87 2.66 17.05
C PHE A 43 -13.86 2.06 15.65
N ALA A 44 -15.00 1.63 15.14
CA ALA A 44 -15.10 1.09 13.81
C ALA A 44 -14.74 2.15 12.76
N GLN A 45 -15.21 3.36 12.92
CA GLN A 45 -14.88 4.46 12.01
C GLN A 45 -13.40 4.79 12.03
N GLN A 46 -12.78 4.82 13.21
CA GLN A 46 -11.35 5.08 13.31
C GLN A 46 -10.53 3.99 12.65
N ARG A 47 -10.93 2.74 12.84
CA ARG A 47 -10.26 1.62 12.20
C ARG A 47 -10.41 1.69 10.68
N ASP A 48 -11.60 2.02 10.20
CA ASP A 48 -11.86 2.11 8.77
C ASP A 48 -11.03 3.24 8.13
N LEU A 49 -10.93 4.38 8.80
CA LEU A 49 -10.09 5.46 8.33
C LEU A 49 -8.63 5.08 8.28
N ALA A 50 -8.14 4.35 9.29
CA ALA A 50 -6.77 3.89 9.33
C ALA A 50 -6.48 2.89 8.20
N LEU A 51 -7.42 1.98 7.93
CA LEU A 51 -7.27 1.01 6.84
C LEU A 51 -7.28 1.70 5.48
N ARG A 52 -8.13 2.69 5.32
CA ARG A 52 -8.18 3.47 4.09
C ARG A 52 -6.89 4.25 3.87
N ASP A 53 -6.37 4.87 4.91
CA ASP A 53 -5.10 5.59 4.84
C ASP A 53 -3.96 4.66 4.44
N LYS A 54 -3.94 3.46 5.00
CA LYS A 54 -2.95 2.46 4.64
C LYS A 54 -3.08 2.05 3.18
N ALA A 55 -4.31 1.80 2.72
CA ALA A 55 -4.56 1.43 1.33
C ALA A 55 -4.16 2.55 0.38
N ASP A 56 -4.46 3.80 0.71
CA ASP A 56 -4.07 4.95 -0.09
C ASP A 56 -2.56 5.04 -0.22
N LYS A 57 -1.83 4.85 0.86
CA LYS A 57 -0.37 4.90 0.85
C LYS A 57 0.23 3.77 0.04
N GLU A 58 -0.31 2.57 0.18
CA GLU A 58 0.16 1.43 -0.61
C GLU A 58 -0.12 1.64 -2.10
N LEU A 59 -1.27 2.21 -2.43
CA LEU A 59 -1.60 2.48 -3.83
C LEU A 59 -0.61 3.45 -4.47
N VAL A 60 -0.19 4.48 -3.75
CA VAL A 60 0.84 5.40 -4.22
C VAL A 60 2.13 4.64 -4.53
N LEU A 61 2.54 3.74 -3.65
CA LEU A 61 3.77 2.96 -3.85
C LEU A 61 3.65 2.03 -5.05
N VAL A 62 2.50 1.40 -5.22
CA VAL A 62 2.24 0.48 -6.34
C VAL A 62 2.25 1.25 -7.67
N GLU A 63 1.58 2.39 -7.70
CA GLU A 63 1.54 3.20 -8.93
C GLU A 63 2.92 3.76 -9.29
N ALA A 64 3.70 4.15 -8.30
CA ALA A 64 5.08 4.59 -8.51
C ALA A 64 5.93 3.46 -9.09
N ALA A 65 5.75 2.23 -8.60
CA ALA A 65 6.48 1.07 -9.13
C ALA A 65 6.08 0.77 -10.58
N LEU A 66 4.80 0.91 -10.91
CA LEU A 66 4.35 0.76 -12.31
C LEU A 66 5.00 1.83 -13.20
N GLY A 67 5.12 3.04 -12.70
CA GLY A 67 5.83 4.10 -13.42
C GLY A 67 7.29 3.77 -13.68
N ARG A 68 7.95 3.15 -12.71
CA ARG A 68 9.36 2.74 -12.88
C ARG A 68 9.50 1.62 -13.90
N LEU A 69 8.51 0.74 -14.01
CA LEU A 69 8.52 -0.26 -15.07
C LEU A 69 8.43 0.40 -16.45
N ASP A 70 7.63 1.45 -16.53
CA ASP A 70 7.46 2.16 -17.81
C ASP A 70 8.71 2.94 -18.20
N ASP A 71 9.44 3.50 -17.23
CA ASP A 71 10.64 4.29 -17.55
C ASP A 71 11.94 3.48 -17.46
N GLY A 72 11.85 2.19 -17.16
CA GLY A 72 13.03 1.32 -17.16
C GLY A 72 13.87 1.34 -15.91
N THR A 73 13.38 1.94 -14.84
CA THR A 73 14.16 2.04 -13.58
C THR A 73 13.68 1.06 -12.50
N PHE A 74 12.74 0.19 -12.83
CA PHE A 74 12.22 -0.78 -11.87
C PHE A 74 13.32 -1.69 -11.34
N GLY A 75 13.28 -1.95 -10.05
CA GLY A 75 14.24 -2.85 -9.42
C GLY A 75 15.51 -2.19 -8.93
N ARG A 76 15.64 -0.89 -9.09
CA ARG A 76 16.78 -0.16 -8.57
C ARG A 76 16.39 0.62 -7.33
N CYS A 77 17.23 0.55 -6.32
CA CYS A 77 17.02 1.29 -5.09
C CYS A 77 17.06 2.79 -5.38
N LEU A 78 16.04 3.52 -4.97
CA LEU A 78 15.98 4.96 -5.19
C LEU A 78 17.05 5.75 -4.43
N ARG A 79 17.60 5.16 -3.39
CA ARG A 79 18.57 5.85 -2.55
C ARG A 79 20.01 5.56 -2.97
N CYS A 80 20.36 4.32 -3.17
CA CYS A 80 21.74 3.96 -3.49
C CYS A 80 21.99 3.58 -4.95
N GLY A 81 20.95 3.36 -5.72
CA GLY A 81 21.08 3.02 -7.14
C GLY A 81 21.44 1.58 -7.44
N HIS A 82 21.68 0.77 -6.42
CA HIS A 82 21.99 -0.64 -6.64
C HIS A 82 20.71 -1.43 -6.86
N GLU A 83 20.84 -2.61 -7.40
CA GLU A 83 19.69 -3.46 -7.63
C GLU A 83 19.09 -3.94 -6.33
N ILE A 84 17.77 -3.99 -6.29
CA ILE A 84 17.03 -4.56 -5.18
C ILE A 84 17.01 -6.07 -5.39
N ALA A 85 17.24 -6.85 -4.33
CA ALA A 85 17.26 -8.30 -4.44
C ALA A 85 15.95 -8.85 -5.01
N ALA A 86 16.05 -9.84 -5.88
CA ALA A 86 14.89 -10.44 -6.54
C ALA A 86 13.88 -10.99 -5.54
N GLY A 87 14.34 -11.62 -4.48
CA GLY A 87 13.45 -12.15 -3.45
C GLY A 87 12.64 -11.07 -2.75
N ARG A 88 13.24 -9.90 -2.58
CA ARG A 88 12.52 -8.78 -1.99
C ARG A 88 11.45 -8.24 -2.95
N LEU A 89 11.78 -8.17 -4.24
CA LEU A 89 10.82 -7.73 -5.24
C LEU A 89 9.68 -8.73 -5.45
N GLU A 90 9.93 -10.01 -5.26
CA GLU A 90 8.88 -11.01 -5.30
C GLU A 90 7.92 -10.85 -4.14
N ALA A 91 8.44 -10.57 -2.95
CA ALA A 91 7.62 -10.38 -1.77
C ALA A 91 6.93 -9.01 -1.76
N LEU A 92 7.65 -7.98 -2.23
CA LEU A 92 7.15 -6.61 -2.26
C LEU A 92 7.44 -6.00 -3.63
N PRO A 93 6.60 -6.24 -4.63
CA PRO A 93 6.85 -5.72 -5.99
C PRO A 93 6.97 -4.19 -6.06
N TRP A 94 6.42 -3.50 -5.08
CA TRP A 94 6.50 -2.03 -5.04
C TRP A 94 7.68 -1.52 -4.23
N ALA A 95 8.61 -2.38 -3.82
CA ALA A 95 9.77 -1.95 -3.04
C ALA A 95 10.58 -0.91 -3.81
N ALA A 96 10.86 0.20 -3.17
CA ALA A 96 11.62 1.30 -3.76
C ALA A 96 13.07 1.34 -3.27
N TYR A 97 13.36 0.63 -2.18
CA TYR A 97 14.68 0.64 -1.55
C TYR A 97 15.17 -0.77 -1.28
N CYS A 98 16.47 -0.96 -1.32
CA CYS A 98 17.07 -2.22 -0.86
C CYS A 98 16.89 -2.30 0.67
N ILE A 99 17.14 -3.48 1.23
CA ILE A 99 16.91 -3.69 2.67
C ILE A 99 17.72 -2.69 3.50
N ALA A 100 18.98 -2.48 3.16
CA ALA A 100 19.84 -1.56 3.91
C ALA A 100 19.32 -0.13 3.87
N CYS A 101 18.94 0.34 2.69
CA CYS A 101 18.42 1.70 2.54
C CYS A 101 17.04 1.85 3.15
N GLN A 102 16.21 0.83 3.10
CA GLN A 102 14.90 0.87 3.73
C GLN A 102 15.02 1.08 5.23
N LYS A 103 15.97 0.45 5.86
CA LYS A 103 16.23 0.66 7.29
C LYS A 103 16.62 2.10 7.58
N LEU A 104 17.45 2.68 6.74
CA LEU A 104 17.86 4.08 6.92
C LEU A 104 16.69 5.04 6.72
N VAL A 105 15.86 4.80 5.74
CA VAL A 105 14.68 5.62 5.49
C VAL A 105 13.69 5.50 6.64
N ALA A 106 13.47 4.30 7.13
CA ALA A 106 12.55 4.06 8.25
C ALA A 106 13.04 4.74 9.52
N ASP A 107 14.37 4.85 9.69
CA ASP A 107 14.94 5.53 10.85
C ASP A 107 14.97 7.05 10.67
N GLY A 108 14.51 7.54 9.55
CA GLY A 108 14.48 8.99 9.30
C GLY A 108 15.82 9.58 8.91
N ARG A 109 16.72 8.77 8.35
CA ARG A 109 18.06 9.24 7.98
C ARG A 109 18.28 9.37 6.51
#